data_284f722ed4dc108fa648692937e6bc27
#
_entry.id   284f722ed4dc108fa648692937e6bc27
#
_cell.length_a   1.000
_cell.length_b   1.000
_cell.length_c   1.000
_cell.angle_alpha   90.00
_cell.angle_beta   90.00
_cell.angle_gamma   90.00
#
_symmetry.space_group_name_H-M   'P 1'
#
loop_
_entity.id
_entity.type
_entity.pdbx_description
1 polymer ?
#
loop_
_entity_poly.entity_id
_entity_poly.type
_entity_poly.pdbx_seq_one_letter_code
_entity_poly.pdbx_strand_id
1 'polypeptide(L)'
;MKFSPRKEPVIYVVEPFGGSVRRHMPTLPLVYADDAAVTRGDGIFESLLVRGGKAANLQRHAQRFCDSARTMNLPEPPMEKWEEATRLAIADFCGEETGDAKCTWTYTRGRASTGRPSAWVVVQPIEEKALEQRAHGVAVMTSPRLWHVAEELPAKTLNYAATMAMLRMAREKGFEDLILTDPDTGEILEGATSTVVAVKGEKLRTAAGRGILPGTTQAV
;
A
#
# COMPACT_ATOMS: atom_id res chain seq x y z
N MET A 1 24.49 -3.18 -20.83
CA MET A 1 23.71 -3.24 -19.58
C MET A 1 23.49 -4.71 -19.25
N LYS A 2 24.09 -5.24 -18.19
CA LYS A 2 23.78 -6.60 -17.70
C LYS A 2 22.47 -6.48 -16.92
N PHE A 3 21.37 -6.99 -17.49
CA PHE A 3 20.15 -7.19 -16.73
C PHE A 3 20.43 -8.27 -15.67
N SER A 4 20.59 -7.85 -14.42
CA SER A 4 20.46 -8.79 -13.31
C SER A 4 18.99 -9.24 -13.30
N PRO A 5 18.69 -10.54 -13.30
CA PRO A 5 17.30 -10.99 -13.26
C PRO A 5 16.66 -10.43 -11.98
N ARG A 6 15.59 -9.64 -12.14
CA ARG A 6 14.82 -9.16 -10.98
C ARG A 6 14.28 -10.39 -10.26
N LYS A 7 14.47 -10.44 -8.96
CA LYS A 7 13.90 -11.48 -8.12
C LYS A 7 12.38 -11.48 -8.30
N GLU A 8 11.80 -12.64 -8.64
CA GLU A 8 10.36 -12.75 -8.85
C GLU A 8 9.59 -12.49 -7.55
N PRO A 9 8.40 -11.88 -7.62
CA PRO A 9 7.55 -11.73 -6.45
C PRO A 9 7.08 -13.09 -5.94
N VAL A 10 6.93 -13.20 -4.62
CA VAL A 10 6.29 -14.35 -3.97
C VAL A 10 4.87 -13.95 -3.59
N ILE A 11 3.90 -14.77 -3.97
CA ILE A 11 2.47 -14.51 -3.78
C ILE A 11 1.86 -15.63 -2.94
N TYR A 12 1.09 -15.24 -1.93
CA TYR A 12 0.24 -16.15 -1.16
C TYR A 12 -1.22 -15.69 -1.20
N VAL A 13 -2.09 -16.56 -1.62
CA VAL A 13 -3.55 -16.36 -1.55
C VAL A 13 -4.01 -16.66 -0.13
N VAL A 14 -4.85 -15.80 0.41
CA VAL A 14 -5.49 -15.95 1.72
C VAL A 14 -6.97 -16.24 1.47
N GLU A 15 -7.44 -17.42 1.86
CA GLU A 15 -8.86 -17.77 1.72
C GLU A 15 -9.64 -17.18 2.92
N PRO A 16 -10.45 -16.13 2.75
CA PRO A 16 -11.06 -15.41 3.87
C PRO A 16 -12.06 -16.23 4.68
N PHE A 17 -12.72 -17.20 4.05
CA PHE A 17 -13.78 -17.99 4.65
C PHE A 17 -13.38 -19.47 4.85
N GLY A 18 -12.65 -19.73 5.92
CA GLY A 18 -12.36 -21.10 6.36
C GLY A 18 -11.35 -21.89 5.53
N GLY A 19 -10.83 -21.32 4.44
CA GLY A 19 -9.83 -21.93 3.59
C GLY A 19 -8.39 -21.81 4.10
N SER A 20 -7.44 -22.25 3.31
CA SER A 20 -6.02 -22.28 3.62
C SER A 20 -5.27 -21.06 3.08
N VAL A 21 -4.09 -20.83 3.61
CA VAL A 21 -3.07 -19.99 2.99
C VAL A 21 -2.29 -20.85 2.00
N ARG A 22 -2.20 -20.41 0.74
CA ARG A 22 -1.53 -21.19 -0.31
C ARG A 22 -0.69 -20.33 -1.24
N ARG A 23 0.48 -20.84 -1.61
CA ARG A 23 1.35 -20.20 -2.57
C ARG A 23 0.71 -20.14 -3.95
N HIS A 24 0.87 -19.01 -4.65
CA HIS A 24 0.42 -18.80 -6.02
C HIS A 24 1.62 -18.55 -6.95
N MET A 25 1.54 -19.04 -8.17
CA MET A 25 2.57 -18.80 -9.19
C MET A 25 2.43 -17.39 -9.77
N PRO A 26 3.47 -16.54 -9.72
CA PRO A 26 3.38 -15.14 -10.17
C PRO A 26 3.12 -15.00 -11.68
N THR A 27 3.32 -16.06 -12.47
CA THR A 27 3.06 -16.08 -13.90
C THR A 27 1.62 -16.43 -14.28
N LEU A 28 0.79 -16.81 -13.31
CA LEU A 28 -0.62 -17.13 -13.53
C LEU A 28 -1.54 -15.97 -13.14
N PRO A 29 -2.71 -15.83 -13.80
CA PRO A 29 -3.72 -14.86 -13.39
C PRO A 29 -4.15 -15.07 -11.93
N LEU A 30 -4.17 -13.98 -11.16
CA LEU A 30 -4.53 -14.01 -9.73
C LEU A 30 -5.95 -13.50 -9.48
N VAL A 31 -6.40 -12.53 -10.25
CA VAL A 31 -7.65 -11.80 -10.04
C VAL A 31 -8.60 -12.08 -11.20
N TYR A 32 -9.87 -12.27 -10.90
CA TYR A 32 -10.91 -12.47 -11.90
C TYR A 32 -11.37 -11.14 -12.52
N ALA A 33 -11.81 -11.19 -13.79
CA ALA A 33 -12.26 -10.00 -14.52
C ALA A 33 -13.46 -9.29 -13.88
N ASP A 34 -14.30 -10.03 -13.15
CA ASP A 34 -15.47 -9.54 -12.43
C ASP A 34 -15.19 -9.18 -10.96
N ASP A 35 -13.93 -9.16 -10.54
CA ASP A 35 -13.54 -8.69 -9.20
C ASP A 35 -13.80 -7.19 -9.06
N ALA A 36 -14.37 -6.78 -7.95
CA ALA A 36 -14.70 -5.39 -7.68
C ALA A 36 -13.47 -4.47 -7.61
N ALA A 37 -12.30 -5.01 -7.30
CA ALA A 37 -11.04 -4.26 -7.38
C ALA A 37 -10.70 -3.86 -8.82
N VAL A 38 -10.95 -4.77 -9.79
CA VAL A 38 -10.70 -4.52 -11.21
C VAL A 38 -11.72 -3.54 -11.79
N THR A 39 -12.98 -3.71 -11.43
CA THR A 39 -14.09 -2.95 -12.05
C THR A 39 -14.36 -1.61 -11.37
N ARG A 40 -14.02 -1.44 -10.09
CA ARG A 40 -14.39 -0.26 -9.28
C ARG A 40 -13.31 0.21 -8.30
N GLY A 41 -12.18 -0.50 -8.15
CA GLY A 41 -11.20 -0.22 -7.11
C GLY A 41 -11.74 -0.50 -5.69
N ASP A 42 -12.77 -1.36 -5.56
CA ASP A 42 -13.41 -1.65 -4.27
C ASP A 42 -12.62 -2.72 -3.52
N GLY A 43 -11.79 -2.25 -2.63
CA GLY A 43 -10.92 -3.04 -1.78
C GLY A 43 -9.96 -2.16 -1.00
N ILE A 44 -9.20 -2.79 -0.13
CA ILE A 44 -8.22 -2.18 0.76
C ILE A 44 -6.87 -2.83 0.59
N PHE A 45 -5.82 -2.12 0.99
CA PHE A 45 -4.47 -2.68 0.98
C PHE A 45 -3.59 -2.11 2.08
N GLU A 46 -2.53 -2.83 2.42
CA GLU A 46 -1.43 -2.36 3.25
C GLU A 46 -0.10 -2.59 2.55
N SER A 47 0.88 -1.75 2.88
CA SER A 47 2.26 -1.91 2.40
C SER A 47 3.21 -1.82 3.58
N LEU A 48 3.95 -2.90 3.81
CA LEU A 48 4.88 -3.08 4.91
C LEU A 48 6.32 -3.16 4.38
N LEU A 49 7.23 -2.52 5.08
CA LEU A 49 8.66 -2.76 4.87
C LEU A 49 9.02 -4.13 5.46
N VAL A 50 9.71 -4.93 4.67
CA VAL A 50 10.39 -6.13 5.17
C VAL A 50 11.87 -5.80 5.32
N ARG A 51 12.41 -5.99 6.53
CA ARG A 51 13.83 -5.77 6.84
C ARG A 51 14.33 -6.87 7.75
N GLY A 52 15.49 -7.45 7.42
CA GLY A 52 16.04 -8.55 8.18
C GLY A 52 15.09 -9.75 8.31
N GLY A 53 14.34 -10.07 7.25
CA GLY A 53 13.37 -11.17 7.23
C GLY A 53 12.12 -10.95 8.08
N LYS A 54 11.82 -9.72 8.49
CA LYS A 54 10.67 -9.38 9.33
C LYS A 54 9.88 -8.21 8.75
N ALA A 55 8.55 -8.26 8.84
CA ALA A 55 7.69 -7.12 8.51
C ALA A 55 7.76 -6.08 9.63
N ALA A 56 8.06 -4.83 9.26
CA ALA A 56 8.10 -3.71 10.21
C ALA A 56 6.69 -3.27 10.59
N ASN A 57 6.48 -2.88 11.83
CA ASN A 57 5.22 -2.33 12.37
C ASN A 57 3.99 -3.20 12.11
N LEU A 58 4.15 -4.53 12.05
CA LEU A 58 3.12 -5.49 11.67
C LEU A 58 1.78 -5.23 12.37
N GLN A 59 1.79 -5.07 13.69
CA GLN A 59 0.57 -4.90 14.49
C GLN A 59 -0.19 -3.60 14.15
N ARG A 60 0.52 -2.51 13.86
CA ARG A 60 -0.11 -1.24 13.46
C ARG A 60 -0.73 -1.30 12.07
N HIS A 61 -0.06 -2.01 11.15
CA HIS A 61 -0.61 -2.30 9.83
C HIS A 61 -1.85 -3.20 9.94
N ALA A 62 -1.80 -4.24 10.78
CA ALA A 62 -2.93 -5.12 11.04
C ALA A 62 -4.15 -4.36 11.59
N GLN A 63 -3.93 -3.50 12.58
CA GLN A 63 -4.99 -2.67 13.14
C GLN A 63 -5.62 -1.77 12.06
N ARG A 64 -4.82 -1.00 11.31
CA ARG A 64 -5.33 -0.12 10.26
C ARG A 64 -6.01 -0.89 9.12
N PHE A 65 -5.56 -2.11 8.82
CA PHE A 65 -6.18 -2.99 7.84
C PHE A 65 -7.58 -3.42 8.27
N CYS A 66 -7.75 -3.82 9.54
CA CYS A 66 -9.06 -4.14 10.12
C CYS A 66 -9.97 -2.90 10.15
N ASP A 67 -9.43 -1.74 10.53
CA ASP A 67 -10.20 -0.48 10.55
C ASP A 67 -10.64 -0.09 9.14
N SER A 68 -9.76 -0.22 8.14
CA SER A 68 -10.10 -0.01 6.73
C SER A 68 -11.16 -0.99 6.24
N ALA A 69 -11.07 -2.27 6.62
CA ALA A 69 -12.08 -3.27 6.28
C ALA A 69 -13.44 -2.93 6.86
N ARG A 70 -13.48 -2.52 8.12
CA ARG A 70 -14.70 -2.10 8.81
C ARG A 70 -15.31 -0.86 8.16
N THR A 71 -14.49 0.14 7.88
CA THR A 71 -14.89 1.38 7.19
C THR A 71 -15.50 1.09 5.81
N MET A 72 -14.91 0.15 5.06
CA MET A 72 -15.38 -0.25 3.74
C MET A 72 -16.49 -1.31 3.79
N ASN A 73 -16.97 -1.67 4.98
CA ASN A 73 -17.96 -2.74 5.17
C ASN A 73 -17.57 -4.05 4.46
N LEU A 74 -16.29 -4.39 4.52
CA LEU A 74 -15.77 -5.70 4.15
C LEU A 74 -15.91 -6.66 5.35
N PRO A 75 -15.99 -7.98 5.11
CA PRO A 75 -15.89 -8.95 6.20
C PRO A 75 -14.58 -8.76 6.99
N GLU A 76 -14.63 -9.01 8.29
CA GLU A 76 -13.44 -8.85 9.14
C GLU A 76 -12.31 -9.77 8.66
N PRO A 77 -11.10 -9.23 8.41
CA PRO A 77 -9.98 -10.04 7.96
C PRO A 77 -9.55 -11.04 9.05
N PRO A 78 -9.41 -12.34 8.75
CA PRO A 78 -8.88 -13.32 9.70
C PRO A 78 -7.36 -13.12 9.86
N MET A 79 -6.96 -12.22 10.77
CA MET A 79 -5.57 -11.72 10.86
C MET A 79 -4.53 -12.83 11.06
N GLU A 80 -4.85 -13.90 11.75
CA GLU A 80 -3.95 -15.07 11.88
C GLU A 80 -3.49 -15.61 10.52
N LYS A 81 -4.39 -15.67 9.53
CA LYS A 81 -4.07 -16.10 8.17
C LYS A 81 -3.22 -15.08 7.41
N TRP A 82 -3.46 -13.79 7.63
CA TRP A 82 -2.66 -12.74 7.02
C TRP A 82 -1.23 -12.73 7.57
N GLU A 83 -1.08 -12.94 8.86
CA GLU A 83 0.23 -13.06 9.52
C GLU A 83 0.95 -14.35 9.07
N GLU A 84 0.23 -15.47 8.96
CA GLU A 84 0.77 -16.72 8.41
C GLU A 84 1.24 -16.52 6.96
N ALA A 85 0.40 -15.97 6.08
CA ALA A 85 0.74 -15.70 4.68
C ALA A 85 1.96 -14.76 4.57
N THR A 86 2.01 -13.74 5.42
CA THR A 86 3.12 -12.79 5.47
C THR A 86 4.42 -13.49 5.86
N ARG A 87 4.40 -14.30 6.92
CA ARG A 87 5.57 -15.05 7.37
C ARG A 87 6.08 -16.02 6.31
N LEU A 88 5.18 -16.76 5.67
CA LEU A 88 5.52 -17.71 4.60
C LEU A 88 6.07 -16.98 3.38
N ALA A 89 5.42 -15.90 2.94
CA ALA A 89 5.87 -15.13 1.79
C ALA A 89 7.23 -14.48 2.00
N ILE A 90 7.51 -13.97 3.22
CA ILE A 90 8.81 -13.42 3.57
C ILE A 90 9.88 -14.52 3.60
N ALA A 91 9.61 -15.65 4.21
CA ALA A 91 10.54 -16.78 4.27
C ALA A 91 10.91 -17.27 2.87
N ASP A 92 9.91 -17.46 2.00
CA ASP A 92 10.13 -17.91 0.61
C ASP A 92 10.85 -16.85 -0.23
N PHE A 93 10.59 -15.55 0.01
CA PHE A 93 11.21 -14.47 -0.73
C PHE A 93 12.64 -14.21 -0.26
N CYS A 94 12.86 -14.04 1.03
CA CYS A 94 14.18 -13.69 1.56
C CYS A 94 15.16 -14.86 1.50
N GLY A 95 14.70 -16.09 1.81
CA GLY A 95 15.62 -17.22 2.00
C GLY A 95 16.66 -16.87 3.05
N GLU A 96 17.94 -16.96 2.68
CA GLU A 96 19.09 -16.56 3.51
C GLU A 96 19.49 -15.08 3.32
N GLU A 97 18.88 -14.37 2.35
CA GLU A 97 19.19 -12.97 2.07
C GLU A 97 18.49 -12.03 3.05
N THR A 98 19.19 -11.01 3.52
CA THR A 98 18.68 -10.05 4.51
C THR A 98 18.28 -8.70 3.91
N GLY A 99 18.19 -8.60 2.58
CA GLY A 99 17.85 -7.38 1.87
C GLY A 99 16.43 -6.88 2.20
N ASP A 100 16.23 -5.55 2.05
CA ASP A 100 14.91 -4.94 2.22
C ASP A 100 13.96 -5.40 1.11
N ALA A 101 12.70 -5.64 1.46
CA ALA A 101 11.62 -5.97 0.52
C ALA A 101 10.34 -5.21 0.87
N LYS A 102 9.38 -5.22 -0.06
CA LYS A 102 8.04 -4.69 0.16
C LYS A 102 7.06 -5.85 0.26
N CYS A 103 6.32 -5.91 1.37
CA CYS A 103 5.17 -6.78 1.54
C CYS A 103 3.89 -5.97 1.32
N THR A 104 2.98 -6.46 0.50
CA THR A 104 1.68 -5.82 0.24
C THR A 104 0.57 -6.81 0.55
N TRP A 105 -0.38 -6.39 1.37
CA TRP A 105 -1.65 -7.08 1.60
C TRP A 105 -2.72 -6.46 0.72
N THR A 106 -3.54 -7.26 0.08
CA THR A 106 -4.67 -6.78 -0.70
C THR A 106 -5.91 -7.60 -0.38
N TYR A 107 -6.99 -6.90 -0.06
CA TYR A 107 -8.28 -7.49 0.27
C TYR A 107 -9.37 -6.76 -0.49
N THR A 108 -10.08 -7.45 -1.37
CA THR A 108 -11.09 -6.86 -2.23
C THR A 108 -12.48 -7.35 -1.85
N ARG A 109 -13.51 -6.65 -2.30
CA ARG A 109 -14.88 -7.16 -2.18
C ARG A 109 -15.10 -8.46 -2.96
N GLY A 110 -14.19 -8.76 -3.90
CA GLY A 110 -14.17 -9.98 -4.67
C GLY A 110 -15.12 -9.96 -5.87
N ARG A 111 -15.49 -11.14 -6.30
CA ARG A 111 -16.24 -11.36 -7.53
C ARG A 111 -17.70 -10.98 -7.40
N ALA A 112 -18.19 -10.15 -8.33
CA ALA A 112 -19.61 -9.77 -8.41
C ALA A 112 -20.52 -11.00 -8.62
N SER A 113 -20.04 -12.03 -9.34
CA SER A 113 -20.77 -13.25 -9.61
C SER A 113 -20.97 -14.17 -8.40
N THR A 114 -20.12 -14.10 -7.39
CA THR A 114 -20.14 -15.01 -6.24
C THR A 114 -20.27 -14.30 -4.89
N GLY A 115 -20.02 -13.00 -4.82
CA GLY A 115 -19.97 -12.23 -3.57
C GLY A 115 -18.85 -12.64 -2.61
N ARG A 116 -17.86 -13.40 -3.10
CA ARG A 116 -16.75 -13.87 -2.26
C ARG A 116 -15.57 -12.93 -2.39
N PRO A 117 -15.04 -12.37 -1.28
CA PRO A 117 -13.85 -11.56 -1.26
C PRO A 117 -12.62 -12.30 -1.83
N SER A 118 -11.71 -11.52 -2.41
CA SER A 118 -10.39 -12.00 -2.82
C SER A 118 -9.33 -11.39 -1.91
N ALA A 119 -8.34 -12.20 -1.51
CA ALA A 119 -7.32 -11.78 -0.57
C ALA A 119 -5.96 -12.41 -0.90
N TRP A 120 -4.90 -11.61 -0.85
CA TRP A 120 -3.54 -12.10 -1.10
C TRP A 120 -2.46 -11.22 -0.47
N VAL A 121 -1.31 -11.84 -0.26
CA VAL A 121 -0.07 -11.21 0.17
C VAL A 121 0.96 -11.34 -0.93
N VAL A 122 1.67 -10.26 -1.23
CA VAL A 122 2.80 -10.24 -2.18
C VAL A 122 4.04 -9.72 -1.49
N VAL A 123 5.15 -10.44 -1.60
CA VAL A 123 6.48 -9.94 -1.21
C VAL A 123 7.33 -9.80 -2.47
N GLN A 124 7.91 -8.64 -2.65
CA GLN A 124 8.68 -8.29 -3.85
C GLN A 124 9.85 -7.34 -3.50
N PRO A 125 10.87 -7.22 -4.40
CA PRO A 125 11.98 -6.30 -4.16
C PRO A 125 11.49 -4.85 -4.06
N ILE A 126 12.23 -4.02 -3.32
CA ILE A 126 12.09 -2.58 -3.41
C ILE A 126 12.70 -2.13 -4.75
N GLU A 127 12.02 -1.24 -5.45
CA GLU A 127 12.53 -0.70 -6.72
C GLU A 127 13.83 0.09 -6.49
N GLU A 128 14.84 -0.12 -7.33
CA GLU A 128 16.12 0.60 -7.27
C GLU A 128 15.92 2.12 -7.25
N LYS A 129 14.99 2.61 -8.07
CA LYS A 129 14.62 4.02 -8.07
C LYS A 129 14.19 4.53 -6.70
N ALA A 130 13.45 3.73 -5.93
CA ALA A 130 13.03 4.12 -4.58
C ALA A 130 14.21 4.17 -3.59
N LEU A 131 15.22 3.34 -3.79
CA LEU A 131 16.46 3.37 -3.00
C LEU A 131 17.30 4.61 -3.34
N GLU A 132 17.43 4.94 -4.63
CA GLU A 132 18.10 6.17 -5.10
C GLU A 132 17.41 7.43 -4.55
N GLN A 133 16.09 7.48 -4.63
CA GLN A 133 15.28 8.57 -4.09
C GLN A 133 15.45 8.76 -2.57
N ARG A 134 15.58 7.67 -1.83
CA ARG A 134 15.89 7.73 -0.39
C ARG A 134 17.28 8.30 -0.09
N ALA A 135 18.24 8.03 -0.95
CA ALA A 135 19.62 8.50 -0.77
C ALA A 135 19.81 9.97 -1.19
N HIS A 136 19.13 10.41 -2.25
CA HIS A 136 19.41 11.70 -2.90
C HIS A 136 18.27 12.71 -2.78
N GLY A 137 17.09 12.28 -2.28
CA GLY A 137 15.88 13.10 -2.29
C GLY A 137 15.18 13.09 -3.63
N VAL A 138 14.08 13.85 -3.73
CA VAL A 138 13.22 13.94 -4.91
C VAL A 138 12.77 15.36 -5.14
N ALA A 139 12.58 15.74 -6.40
CA ALA A 139 11.88 16.96 -6.76
C ALA A 139 10.36 16.73 -6.65
N VAL A 140 9.69 17.55 -5.82
CA VAL A 140 8.24 17.43 -5.60
C VAL A 140 7.50 18.65 -6.13
N MET A 141 6.30 18.42 -6.68
CA MET A 141 5.35 19.44 -7.05
C MET A 141 4.25 19.53 -6.00
N THR A 142 3.84 20.74 -5.62
CA THR A 142 2.61 20.94 -4.86
C THR A 142 1.42 21.05 -5.80
N SER A 143 0.29 20.46 -5.45
CA SER A 143 -0.94 20.55 -6.23
C SER A 143 -2.17 20.43 -5.34
N PRO A 144 -3.22 21.23 -5.60
CA PRO A 144 -4.50 21.02 -4.94
C PRO A 144 -5.04 19.62 -5.18
N ARG A 145 -5.62 19.01 -4.16
CA ARG A 145 -6.29 17.73 -4.29
C ARG A 145 -7.62 17.94 -5.03
N LEU A 146 -7.74 17.33 -6.21
CA LEU A 146 -8.87 17.53 -7.13
C LEU A 146 -10.09 16.66 -6.82
N TRP A 147 -10.04 15.85 -5.76
CA TRP A 147 -11.16 14.99 -5.33
C TRP A 147 -11.35 15.10 -3.82
N HIS A 148 -12.59 15.02 -3.40
CA HIS A 148 -12.90 14.92 -1.97
C HIS A 148 -12.64 13.50 -1.48
N VAL A 149 -11.93 13.37 -0.38
CA VAL A 149 -11.92 12.17 0.43
C VAL A 149 -13.00 12.40 1.49
N ALA A 150 -13.97 11.49 1.56
CA ALA A 150 -14.96 11.56 2.62
C ALA A 150 -14.24 11.48 3.97
N GLU A 151 -14.39 12.51 4.78
CA GLU A 151 -13.71 12.65 6.08
C GLU A 151 -14.05 11.51 7.04
N GLU A 152 -15.19 10.88 6.80
CA GLU A 152 -15.75 9.80 7.58
C GLU A 152 -15.24 8.41 7.15
N LEU A 153 -14.42 8.33 6.08
CA LEU A 153 -13.92 7.07 5.52
C LEU A 153 -12.38 7.02 5.47
N PRO A 154 -11.69 7.02 6.62
CA PRO A 154 -10.24 6.98 6.66
C PRO A 154 -9.73 5.56 6.37
N ALA A 155 -9.99 5.05 5.17
CA ALA A 155 -9.58 3.72 4.73
C ALA A 155 -8.46 3.79 3.68
N LYS A 156 -7.51 2.87 3.77
CA LYS A 156 -6.48 2.70 2.75
C LYS A 156 -7.01 1.84 1.61
N THR A 157 -7.73 2.49 0.68
CA THR A 157 -8.46 1.84 -0.41
C THR A 157 -7.60 1.64 -1.67
N LEU A 158 -8.06 0.77 -2.58
CA LEU A 158 -7.43 0.55 -3.90
C LEU A 158 -7.74 1.66 -4.93
N ASN A 159 -8.55 2.64 -4.60
CA ASN A 159 -8.97 3.69 -5.52
C ASN A 159 -7.89 4.76 -5.70
N TYR A 160 -6.81 4.41 -6.41
CA TYR A 160 -5.64 5.28 -6.65
C TYR A 160 -5.61 5.89 -8.05
N ALA A 161 -6.63 5.74 -8.87
CA ALA A 161 -6.61 6.17 -10.27
C ALA A 161 -6.31 7.68 -10.42
N ALA A 162 -6.97 8.53 -9.64
CA ALA A 162 -6.74 9.97 -9.65
C ALA A 162 -5.32 10.34 -9.18
N THR A 163 -4.87 9.75 -8.08
CA THR A 163 -3.49 9.94 -7.56
C THR A 163 -2.45 9.54 -8.60
N MET A 164 -2.63 8.40 -9.26
CA MET A 164 -1.70 7.95 -10.32
C MET A 164 -1.72 8.85 -11.54
N ALA A 165 -2.86 9.43 -11.91
CA ALA A 165 -2.95 10.42 -12.98
C ALA A 165 -2.15 11.68 -12.64
N MET A 166 -2.31 12.21 -11.43
CA MET A 166 -1.56 13.39 -10.97
C MET A 166 -0.04 13.12 -10.88
N LEU A 167 0.37 11.93 -10.44
CA LEU A 167 1.79 11.55 -10.45
C LEU A 167 2.36 11.51 -11.86
N ARG A 168 1.61 11.04 -12.86
CA ARG A 168 2.05 11.10 -14.26
C ARG A 168 2.20 12.53 -14.73
N MET A 169 1.23 13.40 -14.44
CA MET A 169 1.32 14.84 -14.78
C MET A 169 2.52 15.52 -14.11
N ALA A 170 2.82 15.19 -12.85
CA ALA A 170 4.01 15.71 -12.17
C ALA A 170 5.31 15.28 -12.90
N ARG A 171 5.38 14.01 -13.29
CA ARG A 171 6.53 13.45 -14.02
C ARG A 171 6.73 14.09 -15.39
N GLU A 172 5.67 14.37 -16.14
CA GLU A 172 5.71 15.10 -17.40
C GLU A 172 6.28 16.52 -17.24
N LYS A 173 6.12 17.11 -16.06
CA LYS A 173 6.68 18.41 -15.68
C LYS A 173 8.09 18.34 -15.06
N GLY A 174 8.70 17.16 -15.01
CA GLY A 174 10.04 16.95 -14.47
C GLY A 174 10.11 16.74 -12.95
N PHE A 175 8.97 16.55 -12.27
CA PHE A 175 8.92 16.22 -10.85
C PHE A 175 8.80 14.69 -10.65
N GLU A 176 9.27 14.20 -9.53
CA GLU A 176 9.27 12.77 -9.23
C GLU A 176 8.09 12.33 -8.36
N ASP A 177 7.61 13.25 -7.52
CA ASP A 177 6.46 13.03 -6.63
C ASP A 177 5.65 14.32 -6.50
N LEU A 178 4.54 14.27 -5.79
CA LEU A 178 3.70 15.43 -5.50
C LEU A 178 3.24 15.46 -4.04
N ILE A 179 3.04 16.68 -3.55
CA ILE A 179 2.42 16.97 -2.26
C ILE A 179 1.03 17.55 -2.54
N LEU A 180 0.01 16.92 -2.02
CA LEU A 180 -1.37 17.36 -2.11
C LEU A 180 -1.63 18.46 -1.08
N THR A 181 -2.33 19.50 -1.51
CA THR A 181 -2.77 20.59 -0.65
C THR A 181 -4.30 20.66 -0.63
N ASP A 182 -4.83 21.19 0.44
CA ASP A 182 -6.23 21.52 0.53
C ASP A 182 -6.59 22.60 -0.50
N PRO A 183 -7.64 22.41 -1.31
CA PRO A 183 -7.97 23.37 -2.39
C PRO A 183 -8.46 24.72 -1.88
N ASP A 184 -9.02 24.80 -0.68
CA ASP A 184 -9.61 26.01 -0.14
C ASP A 184 -8.62 26.79 0.74
N THR A 185 -7.84 26.06 1.56
CA THR A 185 -6.92 26.69 2.53
C THR A 185 -5.47 26.71 2.07
N GLY A 186 -5.07 25.86 1.10
CA GLY A 186 -3.70 25.67 0.66
C GLY A 186 -2.82 24.89 1.66
N GLU A 187 -3.40 24.39 2.75
CA GLU A 187 -2.66 23.61 3.75
C GLU A 187 -2.15 22.28 3.15
N ILE A 188 -0.97 21.86 3.61
CA ILE A 188 -0.39 20.58 3.20
C ILE A 188 -1.22 19.44 3.80
N LEU A 189 -1.63 18.50 2.95
CA LEU A 189 -2.31 17.30 3.34
C LEU A 189 -1.33 16.11 3.45
N GLU A 190 -1.00 15.52 2.33
CA GLU A 190 -0.15 14.33 2.27
C GLU A 190 0.58 14.24 0.93
N GLY A 191 1.57 13.38 0.79
CA GLY A 191 2.12 13.03 -0.52
C GLY A 191 1.18 12.10 -1.28
N ALA A 192 1.47 11.85 -2.57
CA ALA A 192 0.65 10.97 -3.41
C ALA A 192 0.45 9.56 -2.80
N THR A 193 1.49 9.03 -2.18
CA THR A 193 1.49 7.71 -1.53
C THR A 193 2.23 7.71 -0.19
N SER A 194 2.47 8.91 0.39
CA SER A 194 3.35 9.11 1.53
C SER A 194 2.80 10.16 2.50
N THR A 195 3.23 10.08 3.74
CA THR A 195 3.00 11.12 4.74
C THR A 195 4.09 12.19 4.62
N VAL A 196 3.70 13.47 4.65
CA VAL A 196 4.64 14.59 4.66
C VAL A 196 5.08 14.85 6.11
N VAL A 197 6.39 14.85 6.32
CA VAL A 197 7.01 15.21 7.59
C VAL A 197 8.01 16.32 7.35
N ALA A 198 7.83 17.47 7.99
CA ALA A 198 8.76 18.59 7.94
C ALA A 198 9.62 18.61 9.23
N VAL A 199 10.90 18.93 9.08
CA VAL A 199 11.84 19.08 10.18
C VAL A 199 12.21 20.56 10.32
N LYS A 200 12.03 21.13 11.52
CA LYS A 200 12.47 22.49 11.83
C LYS A 200 13.19 22.52 13.17
N GLY A 201 14.52 22.61 13.11
CA GLY A 201 15.38 22.40 14.28
C GLY A 201 15.17 20.98 14.82
N GLU A 202 14.86 20.83 16.09
CA GLU A 202 14.58 19.53 16.73
C GLU A 202 13.10 19.08 16.68
N LYS A 203 12.26 19.85 15.96
CA LYS A 203 10.81 19.58 15.91
C LYS A 203 10.44 18.90 14.60
N LEU A 204 9.73 17.77 14.72
CA LEU A 204 9.02 17.14 13.61
C LEU A 204 7.60 17.75 13.52
N ARG A 205 7.17 18.06 12.31
CA ARG A 205 5.82 18.51 12.00
C ARG A 205 5.25 17.65 10.90
N THR A 206 4.03 17.21 11.06
CA THR A 206 3.30 16.47 10.05
C THR A 206 1.89 17.01 9.94
N ALA A 207 1.32 16.92 8.77
CA ALA A 207 -0.09 17.22 8.60
C ALA A 207 -0.93 16.15 9.33
N ALA A 208 -1.95 16.59 10.03
CA ALA A 208 -2.92 15.74 10.71
C ALA A 208 -4.30 16.37 10.53
N GLY A 209 -5.33 15.57 10.44
CA GLY A 209 -6.69 16.08 10.31
C GLY A 209 -7.53 15.30 9.31
N ARG A 210 -8.65 15.89 8.94
CA ARG A 210 -9.64 15.28 8.06
C ARG A 210 -9.08 15.09 6.65
N GLY A 211 -9.39 13.93 6.06
CA GLY A 211 -8.98 13.62 4.71
C GLY A 211 -7.52 13.22 4.53
N ILE A 212 -6.78 12.98 5.62
CA ILE A 212 -5.40 12.48 5.61
C ILE A 212 -5.39 11.06 6.17
N LEU A 213 -4.70 10.15 5.49
CA LEU A 213 -4.56 8.79 5.95
C LEU A 213 -3.61 8.73 7.17
N PRO A 214 -4.06 8.19 8.34
CA PRO A 214 -3.19 8.04 9.50
C PRO A 214 -2.01 7.12 9.19
N GLY A 215 -0.78 7.66 9.17
CA GLY A 215 0.42 6.91 8.86
C GLY A 215 0.82 5.95 9.98
N THR A 216 1.05 4.67 9.68
CA THR A 216 1.50 3.66 10.66
C THR A 216 2.89 3.97 11.22
N THR A 217 3.76 4.63 10.44
CA THR A 217 5.09 5.08 10.88
C THR A 217 5.01 6.38 11.68
N GLN A 218 4.08 7.25 11.36
CA GLN A 218 3.88 8.52 12.09
C GLN A 218 3.44 8.30 13.54
N ALA A 219 2.76 7.21 13.80
CA ALA A 219 2.24 6.86 15.13
C ALA A 219 3.28 6.17 16.05
N VAL A 220 4.57 6.15 15.65
CA VAL A 220 5.69 5.59 16.45
C VAL A 220 6.18 6.57 17.50
#